data_672062892a0a0284297c69db76a7c853
#
_entry.id   672062892a0a0284297c69db76a7c853
#
_cell.length_a   1.000
_cell.length_b   1.000
_cell.length_c   1.000
_cell.angle_alpha   90.00
_cell.angle_beta   90.00
_cell.angle_gamma   90.00
#
_symmetry.space_group_name_H-M   'P 1'
#
loop_
_entity.id
_entity.type
_entity.pdbx_description
1 polymer ?
#
loop_
_entity_poly.entity_id
_entity_poly.type
_entity_poly.pdbx_seq_one_letter_code
_entity_poly.pdbx_strand_id
1 'polypeptide(L)'
;DVEKAVKIIIDSKTQYTAVCNAAETLLVHKDAAEALLPVLSKAFREKNVEVRGTAAVQQIISCNNATEEDFKTEYLDFIISVKIVDDLEEAIEHINRYGSHHTDCIITENAATAEKFMQYVDSAGVYQNCSTRFADGYRYGFGAEVGISTGKLHARGPVGLEGLCTYKYKLFGNGNIVADYAEG
;
A
#
# COMPACT_ATOMS: atom_id res chain seq x y z
N ASP A 1 1.22 -18.87 -0.94
CA ASP A 1 0.20 -19.35 -1.89
C ASP A 1 0.28 -18.53 -3.17
N VAL A 2 0.83 -19.14 -4.23
CA VAL A 2 1.10 -18.48 -5.53
C VAL A 2 -0.20 -18.06 -6.23
N GLU A 3 -1.23 -18.88 -6.19
CA GLU A 3 -2.51 -18.56 -6.85
C GLU A 3 -3.18 -17.35 -6.21
N LYS A 4 -3.22 -17.32 -4.88
CA LYS A 4 -3.70 -16.16 -4.12
C LYS A 4 -2.89 -14.91 -4.45
N ALA A 5 -1.56 -15.02 -4.48
CA ALA A 5 -0.68 -13.89 -4.78
C ALA A 5 -0.94 -13.33 -6.18
N VAL A 6 -1.00 -14.18 -7.20
CA VAL A 6 -1.29 -13.77 -8.58
C VAL A 6 -2.62 -13.04 -8.67
N LYS A 7 -3.68 -13.59 -8.05
CA LYS A 7 -5.02 -12.97 -8.06
C LYS A 7 -5.00 -11.56 -7.45
N ILE A 8 -4.37 -11.39 -6.29
CA ILE A 8 -4.29 -10.10 -5.58
C ILE A 8 -3.46 -9.10 -6.39
N ILE A 9 -2.29 -9.50 -6.89
CA ILE A 9 -1.37 -8.63 -7.62
C ILE A 9 -2.01 -8.16 -8.94
N ILE A 10 -2.62 -9.06 -9.69
CA ILE A 10 -3.29 -8.71 -10.94
C ILE A 10 -4.44 -7.74 -10.69
N ASP A 11 -5.29 -7.98 -9.70
CA ASP A 11 -6.36 -7.04 -9.35
C ASP A 11 -5.81 -5.68 -8.92
N SER A 12 -4.81 -5.66 -8.04
CA SER A 12 -4.17 -4.43 -7.56
C SER A 12 -3.60 -3.57 -8.69
N LYS A 13 -3.09 -4.20 -9.76
CA LYS A 13 -2.53 -3.45 -10.90
C LYS A 13 -3.56 -3.14 -11.98
N THR A 14 -4.45 -4.08 -12.31
CA THR A 14 -5.19 -4.01 -13.58
C THR A 14 -6.67 -3.68 -13.45
N GLN A 15 -7.23 -3.65 -12.22
CA GLN A 15 -8.63 -3.32 -12.01
C GLN A 15 -8.95 -1.88 -12.47
N TYR A 16 -8.03 -0.94 -12.18
CA TYR A 16 -8.02 0.41 -12.73
C TYR A 16 -6.64 1.03 -12.53
N THR A 17 -5.91 1.30 -13.60
CA THR A 17 -4.49 1.72 -13.54
C THR A 17 -4.31 3.19 -13.22
N ALA A 18 -5.21 4.07 -13.68
CA ALA A 18 -5.07 5.52 -13.58
C ALA A 18 -5.60 6.08 -12.24
N VAL A 19 -5.29 5.41 -11.14
CA VAL A 19 -5.67 5.82 -9.78
C VAL A 19 -4.55 5.57 -8.79
N CYS A 20 -4.48 6.42 -7.76
CA CYS A 20 -3.40 6.48 -6.78
C CYS A 20 -3.21 5.24 -5.90
N ASN A 21 -4.18 4.33 -5.83
CA ASN A 21 -4.12 3.07 -5.09
C ASN A 21 -3.87 1.84 -5.99
N ALA A 22 -3.61 2.03 -7.28
CA ALA A 22 -3.11 0.96 -8.14
C ALA A 22 -1.66 0.59 -7.75
N ALA A 23 -1.31 -0.69 -7.83
CA ALA A 23 0.05 -1.13 -7.53
C ALA A 23 1.02 -0.65 -8.63
N GLU A 24 2.12 0.00 -8.24
CA GLU A 24 3.16 0.48 -9.15
C GLU A 24 4.47 -0.30 -8.98
N THR A 25 4.72 -0.82 -7.78
CA THR A 25 5.90 -1.63 -7.46
C THR A 25 5.49 -2.94 -6.80
N LEU A 26 6.15 -4.02 -7.20
CA LEU A 26 6.05 -5.34 -6.60
C LEU A 26 7.40 -5.76 -6.04
N LEU A 27 7.45 -6.03 -4.75
CA LEU A 27 8.59 -6.64 -4.07
C LEU A 27 8.33 -8.14 -3.88
N VAL A 28 9.27 -8.97 -4.28
CA VAL A 28 9.14 -10.43 -4.20
C VAL A 28 10.26 -10.99 -3.33
N HIS A 29 9.89 -11.73 -2.28
CA HIS A 29 10.89 -12.41 -1.45
C HIS A 29 11.66 -13.43 -2.30
N LYS A 30 12.99 -13.51 -2.13
CA LYS A 30 13.87 -14.37 -2.93
C LYS A 30 13.41 -15.84 -2.98
N ASP A 31 12.93 -16.39 -1.87
CA ASP A 31 12.50 -17.78 -1.80
C ASP A 31 11.18 -18.03 -2.56
N ALA A 32 10.42 -16.99 -2.87
CA ALA A 32 9.19 -17.08 -3.65
C ALA A 32 9.41 -16.79 -5.14
N ALA A 33 10.53 -16.17 -5.50
CA ALA A 33 10.76 -15.59 -6.81
C ALA A 33 10.65 -16.63 -7.95
N GLU A 34 11.32 -17.76 -7.82
CA GLU A 34 11.32 -18.82 -8.83
C GLU A 34 9.92 -19.45 -9.05
N ALA A 35 9.11 -19.53 -8.01
CA ALA A 35 7.77 -20.09 -8.11
C ALA A 35 6.73 -19.06 -8.61
N LEU A 36 6.85 -17.80 -8.19
CA LEU A 36 5.85 -16.77 -8.45
C LEU A 36 6.07 -16.04 -9.78
N LEU A 37 7.30 -15.61 -10.07
CA LEU A 37 7.57 -14.70 -11.19
C LEU A 37 7.19 -15.28 -12.56
N PRO A 38 7.45 -16.55 -12.90
CA PRO A 38 7.04 -17.12 -14.20
C PRO A 38 5.52 -17.13 -14.40
N VAL A 39 4.76 -17.50 -13.35
CA VAL A 39 3.30 -17.55 -13.39
C VAL A 39 2.74 -16.13 -13.53
N LEU A 40 3.26 -15.19 -12.73
CA LEU A 40 2.85 -13.80 -12.73
C LEU A 40 3.19 -13.10 -14.05
N SER A 41 4.36 -13.36 -14.63
CA SER A 41 4.76 -12.84 -15.95
C SER A 41 3.78 -13.24 -17.06
N LYS A 42 3.28 -14.48 -17.01
CA LYS A 42 2.24 -14.92 -17.94
C LYS A 42 0.94 -14.14 -17.72
N ALA A 43 0.49 -14.01 -16.48
CA ALA A 43 -0.73 -13.28 -16.14
C ALA A 43 -0.64 -11.79 -16.53
N PHE A 44 0.51 -11.15 -16.33
CA PHE A 44 0.76 -9.77 -16.75
C PHE A 44 0.69 -9.61 -18.28
N ARG A 45 1.28 -10.53 -19.04
CA ARG A 45 1.19 -10.51 -20.51
C ARG A 45 -0.25 -10.64 -21.00
N GLU A 46 -1.06 -11.50 -20.39
CA GLU A 46 -2.48 -11.66 -20.73
C GLU A 46 -3.29 -10.37 -20.47
N LYS A 47 -2.79 -9.50 -19.57
CA LYS A 47 -3.37 -8.18 -19.25
C LYS A 47 -2.67 -7.01 -19.93
N ASN A 48 -1.69 -7.28 -20.83
CA ASN A 48 -0.86 -6.26 -21.49
C ASN A 48 -0.09 -5.36 -20.51
N VAL A 49 0.31 -5.88 -19.35
CA VAL A 49 1.13 -5.13 -18.39
C VAL A 49 2.61 -5.28 -18.76
N GLU A 50 3.28 -4.14 -18.96
CA GLU A 50 4.72 -4.05 -19.09
C GLU A 50 5.36 -4.30 -17.71
N VAL A 51 6.34 -5.20 -17.66
CA VAL A 51 7.14 -5.46 -16.44
C VAL A 51 8.51 -4.83 -16.60
N ARG A 52 8.91 -4.01 -15.63
CA ARG A 52 10.28 -3.49 -15.46
C ARG A 52 10.90 -4.14 -14.25
N GLY A 53 11.88 -5.01 -14.47
CA GLY A 53 12.52 -5.80 -13.43
C GLY A 53 13.98 -5.44 -13.20
N THR A 54 14.45 -5.58 -11.96
CA THR A 54 15.90 -5.53 -11.67
C THR A 54 16.64 -6.66 -12.36
N ALA A 55 17.97 -6.59 -12.41
CA ALA A 55 18.80 -7.64 -13.02
C ALA A 55 18.51 -9.05 -12.44
N ALA A 56 18.20 -9.15 -11.15
CA ALA A 56 17.83 -10.42 -10.53
C ALA A 56 16.48 -10.96 -11.06
N VAL A 57 15.50 -10.09 -11.30
CA VAL A 57 14.21 -10.45 -11.89
C VAL A 57 14.41 -10.90 -13.34
N GLN A 58 15.27 -10.23 -14.10
CA GLN A 58 15.57 -10.55 -15.51
C GLN A 58 16.25 -11.92 -15.68
N GLN A 59 16.87 -12.45 -14.64
CA GLN A 59 17.40 -13.82 -14.66
C GLN A 59 16.30 -14.89 -14.65
N ILE A 60 15.11 -14.56 -14.14
CA ILE A 60 14.00 -15.51 -13.99
C ILE A 60 12.95 -15.30 -15.09
N ILE A 61 12.64 -14.05 -15.45
CA ILE A 61 11.65 -13.73 -16.48
C ILE A 61 12.19 -12.71 -17.48
N SER A 62 11.70 -12.77 -18.73
CA SER A 62 11.99 -11.73 -19.72
C SER A 62 11.16 -10.49 -19.43
N CYS A 63 11.82 -9.39 -19.15
CA CYS A 63 11.20 -8.08 -18.88
C CYS A 63 12.17 -6.93 -19.20
N ASN A 64 11.65 -5.69 -19.24
CA ASN A 64 12.47 -4.50 -19.39
C ASN A 64 13.29 -4.24 -18.13
N ASN A 65 14.37 -3.44 -18.26
CA ASN A 65 15.18 -3.09 -17.09
C ASN A 65 14.48 -2.04 -16.23
N ALA A 66 14.45 -2.26 -14.93
CA ALA A 66 14.06 -1.26 -13.94
C ALA A 66 15.25 -0.44 -13.51
N THR A 67 15.07 0.86 -13.37
CA THR A 67 16.01 1.82 -12.78
C THR A 67 15.55 2.24 -11.38
N GLU A 68 16.36 2.97 -10.64
CA GLU A 68 15.96 3.51 -9.34
C GLU A 68 14.77 4.48 -9.44
N GLU A 69 14.67 5.20 -10.55
CA GLU A 69 13.57 6.14 -10.79
C GLU A 69 12.24 5.43 -10.98
N ASP A 70 12.23 4.22 -11.55
CA ASP A 70 11.03 3.42 -11.73
C ASP A 70 10.33 3.11 -10.40
N PHE A 71 11.08 2.96 -9.31
CA PHE A 71 10.52 2.69 -7.97
C PHE A 71 9.89 3.92 -7.30
N LYS A 72 10.10 5.12 -7.84
CA LYS A 72 9.48 6.37 -7.38
C LYS A 72 8.35 6.82 -8.31
N THR A 73 8.23 6.15 -9.47
CA THR A 73 7.33 6.57 -10.52
C THR A 73 5.93 6.02 -10.29
N GLU A 74 4.96 6.89 -10.32
CA GLU A 74 3.55 6.56 -10.45
C GLU A 74 3.21 6.52 -11.95
N TYR A 75 3.13 5.31 -12.52
CA TYR A 75 2.98 5.15 -13.98
C TYR A 75 1.59 5.53 -14.48
N LEU A 76 0.57 5.28 -13.66
CA LEU A 76 -0.85 5.46 -14.03
C LEU A 76 -1.24 4.69 -15.30
N ASP A 77 -0.50 3.62 -15.61
CA ASP A 77 -0.60 2.84 -16.84
C ASP A 77 -0.37 1.35 -16.54
N PHE A 78 -0.50 0.50 -17.55
CA PHE A 78 -0.22 -0.93 -17.48
C PHE A 78 1.29 -1.21 -17.44
N ILE A 79 1.98 -0.60 -16.47
CA ILE A 79 3.41 -0.77 -16.21
C ILE A 79 3.59 -1.07 -14.72
N ILE A 80 4.46 -2.01 -14.38
CA ILE A 80 4.80 -2.34 -12.99
C ILE A 80 6.30 -2.58 -12.83
N SER A 81 6.88 -2.02 -11.76
CA SER A 81 8.26 -2.30 -11.36
C SER A 81 8.34 -3.53 -10.47
N VAL A 82 9.35 -4.37 -10.67
CA VAL A 82 9.53 -5.59 -9.88
C VAL A 82 10.96 -5.69 -9.37
N LYS A 83 11.10 -5.96 -8.07
CA LYS A 83 12.36 -6.19 -7.40
C LYS A 83 12.28 -7.44 -6.53
N ILE A 84 13.34 -8.24 -6.51
CA ILE A 84 13.53 -9.32 -5.54
C ILE A 84 14.19 -8.72 -4.30
N VAL A 85 13.70 -9.08 -3.12
CA VAL A 85 14.22 -8.67 -1.81
C VAL A 85 14.63 -9.89 -0.99
N ASP A 86 15.63 -9.71 -0.13
CA ASP A 86 16.17 -10.77 0.68
C ASP A 86 15.28 -11.15 1.86
N ASP A 87 14.62 -10.17 2.47
CA ASP A 87 13.80 -10.35 3.66
C ASP A 87 12.73 -9.25 3.81
N LEU A 88 11.99 -9.32 4.91
CA LEU A 88 10.93 -8.37 5.25
C LEU A 88 11.49 -6.96 5.54
N GLU A 89 12.64 -6.89 6.15
CA GLU A 89 13.29 -5.65 6.55
C GLU A 89 13.67 -4.83 5.31
N GLU A 90 14.28 -5.47 4.32
CA GLU A 90 14.59 -4.82 3.04
C GLU A 90 13.31 -4.33 2.34
N ALA A 91 12.23 -5.13 2.38
CA ALA A 91 10.97 -4.73 1.79
C ALA A 91 10.39 -3.48 2.48
N ILE A 92 10.37 -3.44 3.81
CA ILE A 92 9.90 -2.30 4.60
C ILE A 92 10.74 -1.05 4.32
N GLU A 93 12.06 -1.18 4.31
CA GLU A 93 12.96 -0.06 4.00
C GLU A 93 12.72 0.47 2.59
N HIS A 94 12.57 -0.41 1.62
CA HIS A 94 12.29 -0.03 0.24
C HIS A 94 10.95 0.74 0.12
N ILE A 95 9.89 0.22 0.73
CA ILE A 95 8.57 0.87 0.71
C ILE A 95 8.64 2.24 1.38
N ASN A 96 9.22 2.34 2.57
CA ASN A 96 9.33 3.61 3.29
C ASN A 96 10.20 4.64 2.57
N ARG A 97 11.16 4.19 1.73
CA ARG A 97 12.03 5.09 0.96
C ARG A 97 11.42 5.55 -0.35
N TYR A 98 10.72 4.68 -1.07
CA TYR A 98 10.28 4.91 -2.45
C TYR A 98 8.77 5.03 -2.60
N GLY A 99 8.00 4.51 -1.68
CA GLY A 99 6.54 4.49 -1.73
C GLY A 99 5.91 5.87 -1.61
N SER A 100 4.69 6.00 -2.11
CA SER A 100 3.88 7.22 -2.01
C SER A 100 3.29 7.47 -0.61
N HIS A 101 3.46 6.55 0.33
CA HIS A 101 2.80 6.51 1.64
C HIS A 101 1.27 6.42 1.56
N HIS A 102 0.75 5.98 0.43
CA HIS A 102 -0.68 5.81 0.24
C HIS A 102 -1.16 4.46 0.77
N THR A 103 -0.87 3.38 0.06
CA THR A 103 -1.37 2.04 0.42
C THR A 103 -0.38 0.97 -0.01
N ASP A 104 -0.02 0.11 0.94
CA ASP A 104 0.85 -1.03 0.71
C ASP A 104 0.21 -2.31 1.24
N CYS A 105 0.51 -3.44 0.61
CA CYS A 105 -0.04 -4.73 0.97
C CYS A 105 1.04 -5.80 1.04
N ILE A 106 1.03 -6.58 2.10
CA ILE A 106 1.81 -7.83 2.19
C ILE A 106 0.93 -9.04 1.87
N ILE A 107 1.48 -9.98 1.12
CA ILE A 107 0.84 -11.28 0.87
C ILE A 107 1.61 -12.34 1.64
N THR A 108 1.06 -12.76 2.76
CA THR A 108 1.69 -13.75 3.66
C THR A 108 0.65 -14.48 4.50
N GLU A 109 0.92 -15.75 4.80
CA GLU A 109 0.14 -16.55 5.76
C GLU A 109 0.74 -16.47 7.18
N ASN A 110 1.93 -15.89 7.33
CA ASN A 110 2.58 -15.74 8.63
C ASN A 110 2.06 -14.50 9.35
N ALA A 111 1.30 -14.68 10.42
CA ALA A 111 0.69 -13.59 11.19
C ALA A 111 1.73 -12.65 11.82
N ALA A 112 2.84 -13.17 12.32
CA ALA A 112 3.89 -12.35 12.92
C ALA A 112 4.60 -11.47 11.86
N THR A 113 4.83 -12.01 10.67
CA THR A 113 5.37 -11.25 9.53
C THR A 113 4.40 -10.16 9.08
N ALA A 114 3.09 -10.47 9.01
CA ALA A 114 2.06 -9.48 8.68
C ALA A 114 2.00 -8.36 9.71
N GLU A 115 1.98 -8.69 10.99
CA GLU A 115 1.95 -7.70 12.08
C GLU A 115 3.16 -6.77 12.03
N LYS A 116 4.37 -7.34 11.85
CA LYS A 116 5.60 -6.56 11.72
C LYS A 116 5.55 -5.62 10.50
N PHE A 117 5.07 -6.11 9.36
CA PHE A 117 4.88 -5.28 8.17
C PHE A 117 3.92 -4.12 8.45
N MET A 118 2.74 -4.40 9.01
CA MET A 118 1.75 -3.38 9.34
C MET A 118 2.24 -2.35 10.35
N GLN A 119 3.12 -2.74 11.26
CA GLN A 119 3.68 -1.83 12.26
C GLN A 119 4.75 -0.89 11.68
N TYR A 120 5.57 -1.37 10.75
CA TYR A 120 6.77 -0.63 10.32
C TYR A 120 6.66 0.01 8.94
N VAL A 121 5.69 -0.36 8.12
CA VAL A 121 5.40 0.36 6.86
C VAL A 121 4.63 1.63 7.17
N ASP A 122 5.20 2.77 6.75
CA ASP A 122 4.64 4.09 7.02
C ASP A 122 3.73 4.56 5.88
N SER A 123 2.60 3.88 5.71
CA SER A 123 1.58 4.23 4.72
C SER A 123 0.22 4.47 5.36
N ALA A 124 -0.64 5.22 4.69
CA ALA A 124 -1.98 5.53 5.17
C ALA A 124 -2.87 4.30 5.25
N GLY A 125 -2.69 3.34 4.32
CA GLY A 125 -3.30 2.03 4.33
C GLY A 125 -2.24 0.93 4.32
N VAL A 126 -2.28 0.00 5.26
CA VAL A 126 -1.37 -1.15 5.30
C VAL A 126 -2.22 -2.41 5.40
N TYR A 127 -2.10 -3.27 4.41
CA TYR A 127 -3.00 -4.39 4.19
C TYR A 127 -2.31 -5.74 4.26
N GLN A 128 -3.09 -6.78 4.51
CA GLN A 128 -2.68 -8.16 4.38
C GLN A 128 -3.63 -8.92 3.46
N ASN A 129 -3.08 -9.64 2.48
CA ASN A 129 -3.80 -10.60 1.63
C ASN A 129 -5.04 -10.04 0.91
N CYS A 130 -5.01 -8.77 0.51
CA CYS A 130 -6.07 -8.15 -0.28
C CYS A 130 -5.51 -7.13 -1.28
N SER A 131 -6.34 -6.75 -2.24
CA SER A 131 -5.98 -5.75 -3.25
C SER A 131 -5.80 -4.37 -2.63
N THR A 132 -4.79 -3.61 -3.09
CA THR A 132 -4.60 -2.21 -2.72
C THR A 132 -5.78 -1.33 -3.17
N ARG A 133 -6.56 -1.80 -4.15
CA ARG A 133 -7.76 -1.15 -4.66
C ARG A 133 -8.91 -1.02 -3.64
N PHE A 134 -8.79 -1.64 -2.47
CA PHE A 134 -9.72 -1.42 -1.36
C PHE A 134 -9.54 -0.06 -0.66
N ALA A 135 -8.46 0.67 -0.90
CA ALA A 135 -8.23 2.01 -0.33
C ALA A 135 -9.14 3.07 -0.98
N ASP A 136 -10.38 3.09 -0.57
CA ASP A 136 -11.45 3.88 -1.16
C ASP A 136 -12.47 4.24 -0.07
N GLY A 137 -12.84 5.52 0.00
CA GLY A 137 -13.76 6.01 1.04
C GLY A 137 -15.13 5.36 1.00
N TYR A 138 -15.63 4.96 -0.17
CA TYR A 138 -16.89 4.22 -0.28
C TYR A 138 -16.75 2.79 0.23
N ARG A 139 -15.63 2.11 -0.10
CA ARG A 139 -15.34 0.75 0.40
C ARG A 139 -15.06 0.73 1.90
N TYR A 140 -14.52 1.81 2.45
CA TYR A 140 -14.36 1.99 3.90
C TYR A 140 -15.66 2.34 4.62
N GLY A 141 -16.75 2.63 3.87
CA GLY A 141 -18.03 2.97 4.46
C GLY A 141 -18.16 4.44 4.87
N PHE A 142 -17.29 5.33 4.38
CA PHE A 142 -17.34 6.75 4.68
C PHE A 142 -18.44 7.50 3.91
N GLY A 143 -19.09 6.85 2.94
CA GLY A 143 -20.16 7.43 2.13
C GLY A 143 -19.73 8.51 1.13
N ALA A 144 -18.48 8.89 1.14
CA ALA A 144 -17.86 9.84 0.22
C ALA A 144 -16.34 9.69 0.23
N GLU A 145 -15.69 10.17 -0.83
CA GLU A 145 -14.26 10.44 -0.86
C GLU A 145 -14.04 11.80 -1.52
N VAL A 146 -13.60 12.79 -0.75
CA VAL A 146 -13.31 14.15 -1.23
C VAL A 146 -11.85 14.34 -1.55
N GLY A 147 -11.02 13.39 -1.17
CA GLY A 147 -9.61 13.34 -1.43
C GLY A 147 -8.92 12.26 -0.63
N ILE A 148 -7.62 12.09 -0.87
CA ILE A 148 -6.76 11.16 -0.14
C ILE A 148 -5.56 11.93 0.37
N SER A 149 -5.23 11.77 1.65
CA SER A 149 -4.06 12.37 2.28
C SER A 149 -3.06 11.30 2.70
N THR A 150 -1.81 11.46 2.30
CA THR A 150 -0.69 10.63 2.77
C THR A 150 0.08 11.27 3.92
N GLY A 151 -0.23 12.52 4.25
CA GLY A 151 0.38 13.26 5.36
C GLY A 151 -0.04 12.74 6.74
N LYS A 152 0.62 13.26 7.79
CA LYS A 152 0.40 12.84 9.18
C LYS A 152 -0.22 13.94 10.07
N LEU A 153 -0.61 15.08 9.50
CA LEU A 153 -1.11 16.20 10.29
C LEU A 153 -2.59 16.08 10.67
N HIS A 154 -3.40 15.50 9.79
CA HIS A 154 -4.85 15.37 9.95
C HIS A 154 -5.33 14.08 9.31
N ALA A 155 -6.62 14.03 8.88
CA ALA A 155 -7.17 12.87 8.20
C ALA A 155 -6.16 12.26 7.22
N ARG A 156 -5.79 11.01 7.44
CA ARG A 156 -4.82 10.26 6.65
C ARG A 156 -5.54 9.17 5.87
N GLY A 157 -5.14 8.92 4.63
CA GLY A 157 -5.83 8.00 3.73
C GLY A 157 -7.06 8.63 3.08
N PRO A 158 -8.06 7.84 2.66
CA PRO A 158 -9.32 8.34 2.12
C PRO A 158 -10.05 9.26 3.10
N VAL A 159 -10.45 10.43 2.62
CA VAL A 159 -11.10 11.47 3.43
C VAL A 159 -12.58 11.57 3.02
N GLY A 160 -13.46 11.15 3.90
CA GLY A 160 -14.90 11.31 3.78
C GLY A 160 -15.42 12.56 4.50
N LEU A 161 -16.73 12.63 4.74
CA LEU A 161 -17.37 13.78 5.35
C LEU A 161 -16.82 14.13 6.73
N GLU A 162 -16.58 13.14 7.58
CA GLU A 162 -16.04 13.35 8.93
C GLU A 162 -14.64 13.99 8.91
N GLY A 163 -13.80 13.62 7.94
CA GLY A 163 -12.46 14.20 7.77
C GLY A 163 -12.44 15.68 7.38
N LEU A 164 -13.57 16.22 6.93
CA LEU A 164 -13.75 17.66 6.64
C LEU A 164 -14.26 18.45 7.83
N CYS A 165 -14.65 17.77 8.91
CA CYS A 165 -15.21 18.39 10.09
C CYS A 165 -14.14 18.62 11.14
N THR A 166 -14.39 19.62 12.01
CA THR A 166 -13.66 19.81 13.27
C THR A 166 -14.65 19.86 14.41
N TYR A 167 -14.16 19.88 15.62
CA TYR A 167 -14.99 19.88 16.81
C TYR A 167 -14.70 21.08 17.70
N LYS A 168 -15.66 21.42 18.56
CA LYS A 168 -15.50 22.35 19.67
C LYS A 168 -16.06 21.75 20.94
N TYR A 169 -15.45 22.08 22.04
CA TYR A 169 -15.97 21.71 23.36
C TYR A 169 -17.05 22.71 23.79
N LYS A 170 -18.12 22.20 24.39
CA LYS A 170 -19.13 23.02 25.07
C LYS A 170 -19.11 22.57 26.53
N LEU A 171 -18.72 23.49 27.43
CA LEU A 171 -18.69 23.22 28.85
C LEU A 171 -19.81 24.04 29.53
N PHE A 172 -20.66 23.34 30.28
CA PHE A 172 -21.75 23.96 31.02
C PHE A 172 -21.42 23.81 32.51
N GLY A 173 -21.22 24.96 33.20
CA GLY A 173 -20.91 24.98 34.61
C GLY A 173 -22.02 25.68 35.41
N ASN A 174 -22.01 25.52 36.72
CA ASN A 174 -22.84 26.23 37.68
C ASN A 174 -21.98 26.76 38.83
N GLY A 175 -21.02 27.66 38.49
CA GLY A 175 -20.07 28.21 39.44
C GLY A 175 -18.88 27.34 39.78
N ASN A 176 -18.64 26.26 39.00
CA ASN A 176 -17.50 25.37 39.20
C ASN A 176 -16.18 26.09 38.94
N ILE A 177 -15.21 25.95 39.84
CA ILE A 177 -13.86 26.50 39.72
C ILE A 177 -12.81 25.38 39.75
N VAL A 178 -11.69 25.58 39.07
CA VAL A 178 -10.64 24.55 38.98
C VAL A 178 -10.06 24.21 40.36
N ALA A 179 -10.00 25.18 41.28
CA ALA A 179 -9.48 24.97 42.63
C ALA A 179 -10.23 23.88 43.43
N ASP A 180 -11.53 23.68 43.13
CA ASP A 180 -12.34 22.67 43.81
C ASP A 180 -12.00 21.22 43.33
N TYR A 181 -11.24 21.10 42.27
CA TYR A 181 -10.86 19.82 41.63
C TYR A 181 -9.34 19.60 41.60
N ALA A 182 -8.56 20.59 42.07
CA ALA A 182 -7.11 20.50 42.19
C ALA A 182 -6.74 19.78 43.51
N GLU A 183 -6.73 18.47 43.49
CA GLU A 183 -5.95 17.72 44.49
C GLU A 183 -4.48 17.77 44.07
N GLY A 184 -3.60 18.15 45.00
CA GLY A 184 -2.21 18.43 44.84
C GLY A 184 -1.29 17.28 44.42
#